data_f0c2e8c9268be58c4ec09e9062f9a101
#
_entry.id   f0c2e8c9268be58c4ec09e9062f9a101
#
_cell.length_a   1.000
_cell.length_b   1.000
_cell.length_c   1.000
_cell.angle_alpha   90.00
_cell.angle_beta   90.00
_cell.angle_gamma   90.00
#
_symmetry.space_group_name_H-M   'P 1'
#
loop_
_entity.id
_entity.type
_entity.pdbx_description
1 polymer ?
#
loop_
_entity_poly.entity_id
_entity_poly.type
_entity_poly.pdbx_seq_one_letter_code
_entity_poly.pdbx_strand_id
1 'polypeptide(L)'
;SGEHFDRAEIKKSIIQNNIYGVDIEKGAVDIARLRFWLSIVVDEETPSPLPNLDYKIMQGNSLIESFMGIDLSKMTYEKENKKDTGEPTLFDDEINKLQNTVSHLLSSYYSCSDHDRKVKLQQEISDTINKQLEAQAYNPEILRELRSINLAENNKFFLWHTWFSDVFNREDKEGFDIVIGNPPYIGEKGHKEIFQPVKAD
;
A
#
# COMPACT_ATOMS: atom_id res chain seq x y z
N SER A 1 27.60 27.80 17.21
CA SER A 1 27.53 26.36 16.89
C SER A 1 26.46 26.17 15.82
N GLY A 2 26.90 26.05 14.54
CA GLY A 2 26.00 25.72 13.43
C GLY A 2 25.57 24.26 13.57
N GLU A 3 24.27 24.02 13.57
CA GLU A 3 23.76 22.67 13.42
C GLU A 3 24.24 22.14 12.07
N HIS A 4 25.02 21.10 12.10
CA HIS A 4 25.48 20.41 10.89
C HIS A 4 24.30 19.59 10.39
N PHE A 5 23.57 20.13 9.39
CA PHE A 5 22.48 19.40 8.76
C PHE A 5 23.05 18.25 7.90
N ASP A 6 22.87 17.02 8.36
CA ASP A 6 23.18 15.86 7.57
C ASP A 6 22.12 15.68 6.46
N ARG A 7 22.52 15.98 5.23
CA ARG A 7 21.64 15.91 4.05
C ARG A 7 21.17 14.49 3.77
N ALA A 8 22.02 13.49 4.00
CA ALA A 8 21.68 12.09 3.76
C ALA A 8 20.60 11.64 4.75
N GLU A 9 20.76 11.96 6.03
CA GLU A 9 19.76 11.61 7.06
C GLU A 9 18.43 12.32 6.84
N ILE A 10 18.43 13.58 6.43
CA ILE A 10 17.19 14.30 6.10
C ILE A 10 16.50 13.66 4.90
N LYS A 11 17.23 13.37 3.81
CA LYS A 11 16.67 12.68 2.64
C LYS A 11 16.11 11.33 3.00
N LYS A 12 16.85 10.54 3.77
CA LYS A 12 16.44 9.21 4.25
C LYS A 12 15.13 9.30 5.03
N SER A 13 15.04 10.24 5.98
CA SER A 13 13.83 10.49 6.75
C SER A 13 12.64 10.88 5.88
N ILE A 14 12.81 11.78 4.91
CA ILE A 14 11.74 12.18 3.98
C ILE A 14 11.29 10.99 3.14
N ILE A 15 12.21 10.23 2.56
CA ILE A 15 11.89 9.08 1.70
C ILE A 15 11.16 8.00 2.51
N GLN A 16 11.60 7.71 3.72
CA GLN A 16 10.98 6.68 4.56
C GLN A 16 9.60 7.08 5.09
N ASN A 17 9.40 8.34 5.44
CA ASN A 17 8.23 8.75 6.22
C ASN A 17 7.17 9.49 5.39
N ASN A 18 7.54 10.08 4.23
CA ASN A 18 6.66 10.99 3.52
C ASN A 18 6.39 10.60 2.06
N ILE A 19 7.15 9.64 1.50
CA ILE A 19 7.04 9.30 0.07
C ILE A 19 6.42 7.93 -0.10
N TYR A 20 5.35 7.88 -0.90
CA TYR A 20 4.66 6.70 -1.35
C TYR A 20 4.52 6.75 -2.86
N GLY A 21 4.55 5.62 -3.52
CA GLY A 21 4.43 5.57 -4.97
C GLY A 21 3.80 4.28 -5.46
N VAL A 22 2.96 4.42 -6.49
CA VAL A 22 2.34 3.28 -7.17
C VAL A 22 2.48 3.47 -8.66
N ASP A 23 2.97 2.45 -9.34
CA ASP A 23 3.03 2.40 -10.80
C ASP A 23 2.57 1.03 -11.29
N ILE A 24 1.90 1.00 -12.44
CA ILE A 24 1.42 -0.24 -13.05
C ILE A 24 2.59 -1.10 -13.58
N GLU A 25 3.70 -0.46 -13.94
CA GLU A 25 4.87 -1.10 -14.53
C GLU A 25 5.93 -1.44 -13.47
N LYS A 26 6.21 -2.72 -13.27
CA LYS A 26 7.22 -3.19 -12.32
C LYS A 26 8.60 -2.55 -12.56
N GLY A 27 9.03 -2.43 -13.81
CA GLY A 27 10.31 -1.81 -14.15
C GLY A 27 10.40 -0.35 -13.72
N ALA A 28 9.29 0.41 -13.78
CA ALA A 28 9.22 1.77 -13.28
C ALA A 28 9.37 1.85 -11.76
N VAL A 29 8.73 0.93 -11.04
CA VAL A 29 8.87 0.77 -9.58
C VAL A 29 10.31 0.49 -9.18
N ASP A 30 10.97 -0.47 -9.84
CA ASP A 30 12.35 -0.85 -9.53
C ASP A 30 13.33 0.31 -9.82
N ILE A 31 13.14 1.03 -10.92
CA ILE A 31 13.93 2.23 -11.25
C ILE A 31 13.67 3.34 -10.22
N ALA A 32 12.44 3.55 -9.78
CA ALA A 32 12.13 4.55 -8.78
C ALA A 32 12.82 4.25 -7.44
N ARG A 33 12.76 3.01 -6.96
CA ARG A 33 13.48 2.57 -5.75
C ARG A 33 14.97 2.79 -5.88
N LEU A 34 15.56 2.38 -7.00
CA LEU A 34 16.99 2.59 -7.27
C LEU A 34 17.37 4.08 -7.24
N ARG A 35 16.57 4.95 -7.85
CA ARG A 35 16.82 6.40 -7.85
C ARG A 35 16.75 7.01 -6.45
N PHE A 36 15.81 6.57 -5.61
CA PHE A 36 15.76 7.01 -4.21
C PHE A 36 17.01 6.57 -3.45
N TRP A 37 17.44 5.31 -3.57
CA TRP A 37 18.66 4.82 -2.94
C TRP A 37 19.90 5.57 -3.41
N LEU A 38 20.07 5.76 -4.71
CA LEU A 38 21.19 6.54 -5.26
C LEU A 38 21.17 7.99 -4.75
N SER A 39 20.01 8.60 -4.60
CA SER A 39 19.92 9.98 -4.08
C SER A 39 20.39 10.11 -2.62
N ILE A 40 20.28 9.04 -1.84
CA ILE A 40 20.80 9.00 -0.46
C ILE A 40 22.33 8.80 -0.51
N VAL A 41 22.78 7.76 -1.21
CA VAL A 41 24.21 7.36 -1.27
C VAL A 41 25.11 8.47 -1.74
N VAL A 42 24.65 9.30 -2.68
CA VAL A 42 25.47 10.44 -3.20
C VAL A 42 25.80 11.47 -2.11
N ASP A 43 24.98 11.61 -1.09
CA ASP A 43 25.19 12.56 0.01
C ASP A 43 25.81 11.91 1.27
N GLU A 44 25.98 10.57 1.29
CA GLU A 44 26.57 9.87 2.43
C GLU A 44 28.09 9.98 2.42
N GLU A 45 28.67 10.41 3.53
CA GLU A 45 30.12 10.37 3.76
C GLU A 45 30.59 8.97 4.17
N THR A 46 29.76 8.23 4.86
CA THR A 46 30.01 6.84 5.31
C THR A 46 28.82 5.95 4.94
N PRO A 47 29.06 4.74 4.39
CA PRO A 47 27.97 3.85 4.03
C PRO A 47 27.04 3.51 5.20
N SER A 48 25.75 3.71 5.02
CA SER A 48 24.71 3.33 5.98
C SER A 48 23.70 2.38 5.34
N PRO A 49 22.93 1.61 6.14
CA PRO A 49 21.87 0.77 5.60
C PRO A 49 20.83 1.61 4.86
N LEU A 50 20.52 1.22 3.61
CA LEU A 50 19.51 1.88 2.81
C LEU A 50 18.09 1.60 3.36
N PRO A 51 17.16 2.57 3.23
CA PRO A 51 15.80 2.38 3.67
C PRO A 51 15.11 1.29 2.86
N ASN A 52 14.21 0.57 3.54
CA ASN A 52 13.35 -0.39 2.89
C ASN A 52 12.18 0.33 2.19
N LEU A 53 12.04 0.14 0.89
CA LEU A 53 11.03 0.78 0.05
C LEU A 53 9.99 -0.20 -0.51
N ASP A 54 10.02 -1.48 -0.12
CA ASP A 54 9.21 -2.53 -0.75
C ASP A 54 7.70 -2.27 -0.67
N TYR A 55 7.22 -1.80 0.49
CA TYR A 55 5.80 -1.46 0.68
C TYR A 55 5.54 0.06 0.70
N LYS A 56 6.50 0.86 0.22
CA LYS A 56 6.36 2.31 0.02
C LYS A 56 6.26 2.68 -1.46
N ILE A 57 7.03 2.00 -2.31
CA ILE A 57 7.00 2.18 -3.76
C ILE A 57 6.61 0.82 -4.35
N MET A 58 5.38 0.69 -4.81
CA MET A 58 4.76 -0.59 -5.13
C MET A 58 4.24 -0.67 -6.55
N GLN A 59 4.13 -1.90 -7.06
CA GLN A 59 3.43 -2.15 -8.31
C GLN A 59 1.92 -2.26 -8.05
N GLY A 60 1.12 -1.59 -8.88
CA GLY A 60 -0.33 -1.71 -8.84
C GLY A 60 -1.03 -0.81 -9.84
N ASN A 61 -2.28 -1.09 -10.12
CA ASN A 61 -3.13 -0.17 -10.86
C ASN A 61 -3.72 0.85 -9.89
N SER A 62 -3.14 2.05 -9.86
CA SER A 62 -3.50 3.12 -8.93
C SER A 62 -4.92 3.68 -9.08
N LEU A 63 -5.61 3.36 -10.19
CA LEU A 63 -6.96 3.83 -10.48
C LEU A 63 -8.04 2.82 -10.10
N ILE A 64 -7.68 1.61 -9.71
CA ILE A 64 -8.62 0.51 -9.44
C ILE A 64 -8.33 -0.08 -8.07
N GLU A 65 -9.29 -0.01 -7.17
CA GLU A 65 -9.33 -0.73 -5.89
C GLU A 65 -10.47 -1.75 -5.85
N SER A 66 -10.84 -2.28 -7.02
CA SER A 66 -11.87 -3.30 -7.19
C SER A 66 -11.37 -4.51 -7.98
N PHE A 67 -11.98 -5.66 -7.79
CA PHE A 67 -11.66 -6.88 -8.50
C PHE A 67 -12.92 -7.70 -8.77
N MET A 68 -13.14 -8.07 -10.04
CA MET A 68 -14.32 -8.81 -10.49
C MET A 68 -15.67 -8.18 -10.05
N GLY A 69 -15.72 -6.83 -10.06
CA GLY A 69 -16.91 -6.08 -9.66
C GLY A 69 -17.13 -5.95 -8.15
N ILE A 70 -16.14 -6.36 -7.35
CA ILE A 70 -16.14 -6.17 -5.89
C ILE A 70 -15.22 -5.04 -5.52
N ASP A 71 -15.74 -4.09 -4.77
CA ASP A 71 -14.99 -3.03 -4.13
C ASP A 71 -14.11 -3.61 -3.01
N LEU A 72 -12.79 -3.49 -3.16
CA LEU A 72 -11.81 -3.96 -2.19
C LEU A 72 -11.41 -2.88 -1.18
N SER A 73 -11.84 -1.62 -1.37
CA SER A 73 -11.59 -0.52 -0.42
C SER A 73 -12.25 -0.80 0.93
N LYS A 74 -13.39 -1.49 0.91
CA LYS A 74 -14.14 -1.92 2.10
C LYS A 74 -13.49 -3.04 2.91
N MET A 75 -12.33 -3.52 2.50
CA MET A 75 -11.49 -4.39 3.35
C MET A 75 -10.98 -3.66 4.60
N THR A 76 -11.01 -2.34 4.57
CA THR A 76 -10.74 -1.49 5.71
C THR A 76 -12.07 -0.94 6.23
N TYR A 77 -12.24 -1.00 7.55
CA TYR A 77 -13.45 -0.52 8.21
C TYR A 77 -13.72 0.96 7.88
N GLU A 78 -14.85 1.25 7.24
CA GLU A 78 -15.35 2.62 7.10
C GLU A 78 -15.81 3.15 8.47
N LYS A 79 -15.10 4.14 9.01
CA LYS A 79 -15.55 4.92 10.18
C LYS A 79 -16.94 5.56 9.99
N GLU A 80 -17.41 5.67 8.74
CA GLU A 80 -18.68 6.33 8.39
C GLU A 80 -19.92 5.51 8.71
N ASN A 81 -19.84 4.19 8.79
CA ASN A 81 -21.00 3.35 9.16
C ASN A 81 -21.41 3.44 10.66
N LYS A 82 -20.70 4.22 11.48
CA LYS A 82 -21.14 4.52 12.85
C LYS A 82 -22.42 5.37 12.95
N LYS A 83 -22.96 5.86 11.83
CA LYS A 83 -24.16 6.72 11.88
C LYS A 83 -25.49 5.98 11.76
N ASP A 84 -25.52 4.72 11.33
CA ASP A 84 -26.81 4.10 10.99
C ASP A 84 -27.27 2.93 11.88
N THR A 85 -26.44 2.26 12.69
CA THR A 85 -26.91 1.11 13.52
C THR A 85 -26.22 0.92 14.88
N GLY A 86 -25.57 1.88 15.44
CA GLY A 86 -25.36 2.01 16.89
C GLY A 86 -24.39 1.05 17.58
N GLU A 87 -24.09 -0.16 17.13
CA GLU A 87 -23.15 -1.06 17.79
C GLU A 87 -22.27 -1.81 16.76
N PRO A 88 -20.92 -1.85 16.97
CA PRO A 88 -20.03 -2.64 16.12
C PRO A 88 -20.41 -4.13 16.22
N THR A 89 -20.50 -4.81 15.10
CA THR A 89 -20.74 -6.25 15.08
C THR A 89 -19.44 -7.01 15.43
N LEU A 90 -19.59 -8.27 15.87
CA LEU A 90 -18.43 -9.15 16.14
C LEU A 90 -17.52 -9.31 14.92
N PHE A 91 -18.08 -9.15 13.74
CA PHE A 91 -17.44 -9.21 12.44
C PHE A 91 -16.57 -7.97 12.17
N ASP A 92 -17.06 -6.78 12.50
CA ASP A 92 -16.30 -5.53 12.37
C ASP A 92 -15.08 -5.54 13.28
N ASP A 93 -15.19 -6.14 14.47
CA ASP A 93 -14.07 -6.31 15.40
C ASP A 93 -12.98 -7.25 14.85
N GLU A 94 -13.35 -8.29 14.12
CA GLU A 94 -12.39 -9.22 13.50
C GLU A 94 -11.61 -8.55 12.36
N ILE A 95 -12.30 -7.85 11.47
CA ILE A 95 -11.67 -7.11 10.36
C ILE A 95 -10.72 -6.03 10.90
N ASN A 96 -11.15 -5.26 11.90
CA ASN A 96 -10.32 -4.24 12.53
C ASN A 96 -9.06 -4.83 13.18
N LYS A 97 -9.17 -5.99 13.81
CA LYS A 97 -8.00 -6.70 14.39
C LYS A 97 -7.04 -7.13 13.30
N LEU A 98 -7.53 -7.68 12.20
CA LEU A 98 -6.69 -8.08 11.07
C LEU A 98 -5.99 -6.88 10.43
N GLN A 99 -6.70 -5.76 10.24
CA GLN A 99 -6.14 -4.52 9.71
C GLN A 99 -5.03 -3.96 10.63
N ASN A 100 -5.26 -3.90 11.92
CA ASN A 100 -4.25 -3.49 12.90
C ASN A 100 -3.04 -4.43 12.88
N THR A 101 -3.27 -5.73 12.68
CA THR A 101 -2.19 -6.72 12.54
C THR A 101 -1.36 -6.46 11.29
N VAL A 102 -1.98 -6.19 10.13
CA VAL A 102 -1.26 -5.83 8.90
C VAL A 102 -0.41 -4.57 9.12
N SER A 103 -0.97 -3.51 9.69
CA SER A 103 -0.26 -2.26 9.99
C SER A 103 0.95 -2.48 10.90
N HIS A 104 0.80 -3.31 11.94
CA HIS A 104 1.88 -3.67 12.84
C HIS A 104 2.98 -4.50 12.16
N LEU A 105 2.60 -5.46 11.31
CA LEU A 105 3.54 -6.27 10.53
C LEU A 105 4.33 -5.41 9.53
N LEU A 106 3.67 -4.46 8.84
CA LEU A 106 4.33 -3.51 7.95
C LEU A 106 5.34 -2.64 8.72
N SER A 107 4.98 -2.11 9.88
CA SER A 107 5.88 -1.34 10.73
C SER A 107 7.10 -2.17 11.17
N SER A 108 6.86 -3.44 11.54
CA SER A 108 7.93 -4.39 11.89
C SER A 108 8.84 -4.70 10.71
N TYR A 109 8.26 -4.82 9.51
CA TYR A 109 9.00 -5.05 8.28
C TYR A 109 9.92 -3.87 7.93
N TYR A 110 9.45 -2.63 8.08
CA TYR A 110 10.25 -1.43 7.79
C TYR A 110 11.46 -1.28 8.74
N SER A 111 11.31 -1.69 9.99
CA SER A 111 12.38 -1.63 10.99
C SER A 111 13.32 -2.84 10.98
N CYS A 112 12.98 -3.90 10.23
CA CYS A 112 13.75 -5.13 10.18
C CYS A 112 14.95 -5.01 9.23
N SER A 113 16.16 -5.37 9.70
CA SER A 113 17.37 -5.46 8.88
C SER A 113 17.77 -6.90 8.53
N ASP A 114 17.22 -7.89 9.24
CA ASP A 114 17.52 -9.31 9.03
C ASP A 114 16.73 -9.87 7.85
N HIS A 115 17.43 -10.51 6.90
CA HIS A 115 16.83 -11.02 5.67
C HIS A 115 15.83 -12.15 5.92
N ASP A 116 16.18 -13.12 6.76
CA ASP A 116 15.32 -14.29 7.01
C ASP A 116 14.06 -13.88 7.76
N ARG A 117 14.19 -12.89 8.65
CA ARG A 117 13.04 -12.30 9.35
C ARG A 117 12.16 -11.52 8.41
N LYS A 118 12.71 -10.78 7.43
CA LYS A 118 11.93 -10.09 6.40
C LYS A 118 11.09 -11.04 5.57
N VAL A 119 11.65 -12.16 5.12
CA VAL A 119 10.91 -13.17 4.36
C VAL A 119 9.73 -13.72 5.16
N LYS A 120 9.92 -13.98 6.45
CA LYS A 120 8.83 -14.42 7.36
C LYS A 120 7.75 -13.35 7.50
N LEU A 121 8.14 -12.10 7.69
CA LEU A 121 7.19 -10.99 7.80
C LEU A 121 6.39 -10.78 6.50
N GLN A 122 7.01 -10.93 5.33
CA GLN A 122 6.29 -10.90 4.04
C GLN A 122 5.23 -11.99 3.96
N GLN A 123 5.55 -13.20 4.40
CA GLN A 123 4.58 -14.30 4.44
C GLN A 123 3.45 -14.00 5.44
N GLU A 124 3.79 -13.55 6.66
CA GLU A 124 2.81 -13.20 7.69
C GLU A 124 1.85 -12.08 7.22
N ILE A 125 2.36 -11.07 6.50
CA ILE A 125 1.56 -10.00 5.89
C ILE A 125 0.60 -10.59 4.85
N SER A 126 1.11 -11.39 3.91
CA SER A 126 0.31 -12.02 2.87
C SER A 126 -0.80 -12.91 3.45
N ASP A 127 -0.47 -13.74 4.44
CA ASP A 127 -1.42 -14.63 5.11
C ASP A 127 -2.50 -13.82 5.87
N THR A 128 -2.13 -12.70 6.49
CA THR A 128 -3.07 -11.85 7.21
C THR A 128 -4.04 -11.16 6.26
N ILE A 129 -3.57 -10.66 5.12
CA ILE A 129 -4.42 -10.07 4.09
C ILE A 129 -5.35 -11.12 3.48
N ASN A 130 -4.87 -12.34 3.24
CA ASN A 130 -5.73 -13.43 2.78
C ASN A 130 -6.84 -13.76 3.79
N LYS A 131 -6.56 -13.75 5.10
CA LYS A 131 -7.58 -13.90 6.14
C LYS A 131 -8.58 -12.75 6.14
N GLN A 132 -8.13 -11.53 5.89
CA GLN A 132 -9.03 -10.38 5.71
C GLN A 132 -9.99 -10.58 4.56
N LEU A 133 -9.49 -11.04 3.39
CA LEU A 133 -10.32 -11.38 2.24
C LEU A 133 -11.33 -12.49 2.54
N GLU A 134 -10.93 -13.50 3.29
CA GLU A 134 -11.82 -14.60 3.71
C GLU A 134 -12.93 -14.11 4.66
N ALA A 135 -12.56 -13.27 5.63
CA ALA A 135 -13.51 -12.70 6.59
C ALA A 135 -14.58 -11.83 5.92
N GLN A 136 -14.29 -11.23 4.77
CA GLN A 136 -15.27 -10.45 3.98
C GLN A 136 -16.32 -11.34 3.27
N ALA A 137 -16.25 -12.66 3.43
CA ALA A 137 -17.21 -13.63 2.90
C ALA A 137 -17.50 -13.50 1.39
N TYR A 138 -16.49 -13.11 0.60
CA TYR A 138 -16.61 -13.06 -0.84
C TYR A 138 -16.95 -14.45 -1.43
N ASN A 139 -17.52 -14.42 -2.65
CA ASN A 139 -17.77 -15.64 -3.40
C ASN A 139 -16.49 -16.51 -3.48
N PRO A 140 -16.58 -17.84 -3.23
CA PRO A 140 -15.43 -18.74 -3.26
C PRO A 140 -14.60 -18.71 -4.56
N GLU A 141 -15.24 -18.42 -5.69
CA GLU A 141 -14.56 -18.27 -6.98
C GLU A 141 -13.64 -17.04 -6.99
N ILE A 142 -14.15 -15.91 -6.51
CA ILE A 142 -13.39 -14.66 -6.39
C ILE A 142 -12.23 -14.81 -5.42
N LEU A 143 -12.45 -15.46 -4.27
CA LEU A 143 -11.37 -15.74 -3.30
C LEU A 143 -10.27 -16.61 -3.91
N ARG A 144 -10.65 -17.62 -4.70
CA ARG A 144 -9.65 -18.46 -5.39
C ARG A 144 -8.82 -17.65 -6.38
N GLU A 145 -9.43 -16.77 -7.15
CA GLU A 145 -8.75 -15.90 -8.10
C GLU A 145 -7.84 -14.89 -7.38
N LEU A 146 -8.33 -14.24 -6.31
CA LEU A 146 -7.54 -13.29 -5.52
C LEU A 146 -6.30 -13.96 -4.91
N ARG A 147 -6.43 -15.18 -4.37
CA ARG A 147 -5.29 -15.94 -3.81
C ARG A 147 -4.24 -16.33 -4.87
N SER A 148 -4.62 -16.38 -6.14
CA SER A 148 -3.68 -16.65 -7.23
C SER A 148 -2.85 -15.44 -7.64
N ILE A 149 -3.23 -14.23 -7.15
CA ILE A 149 -2.57 -12.97 -7.47
C ILE A 149 -1.59 -12.62 -6.35
N ASN A 150 -0.38 -12.20 -6.71
CA ASN A 150 0.51 -11.56 -5.73
C ASN A 150 -0.05 -10.16 -5.40
N LEU A 151 -0.68 -10.02 -4.23
CA LEU A 151 -1.38 -8.78 -3.84
C LEU A 151 -0.44 -7.59 -3.71
N ALA A 152 0.83 -7.83 -3.37
CA ALA A 152 1.85 -6.78 -3.23
C ALA A 152 2.48 -6.36 -4.57
N GLU A 153 2.28 -7.15 -5.63
CA GLU A 153 2.95 -6.95 -6.91
C GLU A 153 2.04 -7.45 -8.05
N ASN A 154 1.13 -6.62 -8.51
CA ASN A 154 0.24 -6.92 -9.61
C ASN A 154 -0.10 -5.64 -10.39
N ASN A 155 -0.68 -5.79 -11.60
CA ASN A 155 -1.08 -4.68 -12.46
C ASN A 155 -2.61 -4.56 -12.63
N LYS A 156 -3.39 -5.27 -11.83
CA LYS A 156 -4.86 -5.32 -11.96
C LYS A 156 -5.54 -4.27 -11.08
N PHE A 157 -5.10 -4.11 -9.84
CA PHE A 157 -5.64 -3.20 -8.84
C PHE A 157 -4.57 -2.79 -7.82
N PHE A 158 -4.93 -1.89 -6.91
CA PHE A 158 -4.06 -1.53 -5.78
C PHE A 158 -4.90 -1.34 -4.52
N LEU A 159 -4.47 -1.95 -3.41
CA LEU A 159 -5.16 -1.89 -2.12
C LEU A 159 -4.63 -0.70 -1.30
N TRP A 160 -5.13 0.50 -1.60
CA TRP A 160 -4.68 1.75 -0.99
C TRP A 160 -4.77 1.74 0.53
N HIS A 161 -5.95 1.41 1.05
CA HIS A 161 -6.24 1.41 2.48
C HIS A 161 -5.50 0.30 3.25
N THR A 162 -5.16 -0.78 2.57
CA THR A 162 -4.39 -1.88 3.16
C THR A 162 -2.90 -1.56 3.23
N TRP A 163 -2.29 -1.19 2.09
CA TRP A 163 -0.85 -1.00 2.02
C TRP A 163 -0.38 0.30 2.66
N PHE A 164 -1.18 1.37 2.56
CA PHE A 164 -0.85 2.69 3.09
C PHE A 164 -1.77 3.07 4.27
N SER A 165 -2.13 2.08 5.07
CA SER A 165 -3.01 2.25 6.23
C SER A 165 -2.51 3.30 7.23
N ASP A 166 -1.20 3.51 7.33
CA ASP A 166 -0.58 4.56 8.14
C ASP A 166 -0.95 5.98 7.66
N VAL A 167 -1.27 6.14 6.38
CA VAL A 167 -1.72 7.41 5.79
C VAL A 167 -3.23 7.61 5.96
N PHE A 168 -4.02 6.56 5.72
CA PHE A 168 -5.48 6.63 5.76
C PHE A 168 -6.05 6.59 7.19
N ASN A 169 -5.30 6.07 8.17
CA ASN A 169 -5.73 5.99 9.57
C ASN A 169 -5.16 7.12 10.45
N ARG A 170 -4.63 8.20 9.87
CA ARG A 170 -4.19 9.37 10.65
C ARG A 170 -5.36 10.01 11.40
N GLU A 171 -5.12 10.42 12.65
CA GLU A 171 -6.16 11.00 13.50
C GLU A 171 -6.57 12.42 13.07
N ASP A 172 -5.59 13.18 12.57
CA ASP A 172 -5.75 14.61 12.24
C ASP A 172 -6.25 14.84 10.81
N LYS A 173 -5.88 13.96 9.89
CA LYS A 173 -6.22 14.06 8.46
C LYS A 173 -6.11 12.73 7.75
N GLU A 174 -7.20 12.24 7.26
CA GLU A 174 -7.21 11.04 6.42
C GLU A 174 -6.62 11.33 5.03
N GLY A 175 -5.77 10.40 4.54
CA GLY A 175 -5.21 10.45 3.20
C GLY A 175 -3.93 11.27 3.05
N PHE A 176 -3.50 11.43 1.81
CA PHE A 176 -2.27 12.13 1.44
C PHE A 176 -2.42 13.64 1.45
N ASP A 177 -1.36 14.37 1.80
CA ASP A 177 -1.34 15.84 1.73
C ASP A 177 -1.17 16.34 0.30
N ILE A 178 -0.40 15.63 -0.51
CA ILE A 178 -0.12 15.95 -1.92
C ILE A 178 -0.17 14.66 -2.72
N VAL A 179 -0.93 14.67 -3.81
CA VAL A 179 -1.00 13.58 -4.80
C VAL A 179 -0.55 14.11 -6.15
N ILE A 180 0.41 13.43 -6.76
CA ILE A 180 0.91 13.73 -8.11
C ILE A 180 0.72 12.48 -8.95
N GLY A 181 0.08 12.61 -10.11
CA GLY A 181 -0.20 11.50 -11.01
C GLY A 181 0.18 11.80 -12.45
N ASN A 182 0.52 10.74 -13.17
CA ASN A 182 0.64 10.76 -14.63
C ASN A 182 -0.35 9.76 -15.22
N PRO A 183 -1.65 10.12 -15.32
CA PRO A 183 -2.66 9.21 -15.84
C PRO A 183 -2.43 8.92 -17.33
N PRO A 184 -2.90 7.77 -17.84
CA PRO A 184 -2.72 7.41 -19.24
C PRO A 184 -3.40 8.44 -20.16
N TYR A 185 -2.67 8.93 -21.16
CA TYR A 185 -3.19 9.86 -22.19
C TYR A 185 -4.00 9.13 -23.26
N ILE A 186 -4.89 8.24 -22.86
CA ILE A 186 -5.71 7.43 -23.76
C ILE A 186 -7.14 7.99 -23.72
N GLY A 187 -7.65 8.46 -24.85
CA GLY A 187 -9.03 8.90 -24.93
C GLY A 187 -10.01 7.72 -24.78
N GLU A 188 -11.14 7.94 -24.13
CA GLU A 188 -12.20 6.92 -23.95
C GLU A 188 -12.71 6.33 -25.28
N LYS A 189 -12.65 7.11 -26.37
CA LYS A 189 -13.01 6.68 -27.72
C LYS A 189 -12.03 5.62 -28.24
N GLY A 190 -12.46 4.34 -28.21
CA GLY A 190 -11.67 3.19 -28.65
C GLY A 190 -11.05 2.35 -27.54
N HIS A 191 -11.13 2.79 -26.27
CA HIS A 191 -10.54 2.10 -25.11
C HIS A 191 -11.52 1.98 -23.95
N LYS A 192 -12.79 1.72 -24.23
CA LYS A 192 -13.87 1.63 -23.21
C LYS A 192 -13.57 0.62 -22.11
N GLU A 193 -12.93 -0.47 -22.44
CA GLU A 193 -12.52 -1.56 -21.50
C GLU A 193 -11.58 -1.07 -20.39
N ILE A 194 -10.74 -0.07 -20.67
CA ILE A 194 -9.81 0.50 -19.68
C ILE A 194 -10.54 1.43 -18.69
N PHE A 195 -11.60 2.11 -19.17
CA PHE A 195 -12.34 3.10 -18.37
C PHE A 195 -13.61 2.54 -17.71
N GLN A 196 -14.09 1.36 -18.11
CA GLN A 196 -15.26 0.74 -17.49
C GLN A 196 -15.08 0.45 -16.00
N PRO A 197 -13.96 -0.13 -15.52
CA PRO A 197 -13.76 -0.34 -14.10
C PRO A 197 -13.74 0.95 -13.28
N VAL A 198 -13.15 2.02 -13.82
CA VAL A 198 -13.04 3.34 -13.16
C VAL A 198 -14.39 4.08 -13.08
N LYS A 199 -15.37 3.74 -13.93
CA LYS A 199 -16.72 4.35 -13.92
C LYS A 199 -17.71 3.61 -13.05
N ALA A 200 -17.35 2.43 -12.57
CA ALA A 200 -18.20 1.62 -11.71
C ALA A 200 -17.98 1.95 -10.22
N ASP A 201 -16.93 2.70 -9.93
CA ASP A 201 -16.59 3.29 -8.64
C ASP A 201 -17.04 4.77 -8.63
#